data_13b09404182a504b89f02825748c37dc
#
_entry.id   13b09404182a504b89f02825748c37dc
#
_cell.length_a   1.000
_cell.length_b   1.000
_cell.length_c   1.000
_cell.angle_alpha   90.00
_cell.angle_beta   90.00
_cell.angle_gamma   90.00
#
_symmetry.space_group_name_H-M   'P 1'
#
loop_
_entity.id
_entity.type
_entity.pdbx_description
1 polymer ?
#
loop_
_entity_poly.entity_id
_entity_poly.type
_entity_poly.pdbx_seq_one_letter_code
_entity_poly.pdbx_strand_id
1 'polypeptide(L)'
;MKKRTTRFLNISLVLVSLFCICIFIVQAFCVNLMGEDAIRQLGVFYMSGISEQVSAHFGTTIELRLSQVESLVDAVPPGRVTGESAMRIALNYNARSMGFEYLALYTEDGTFHMLYGSQVTADVPEKLHSSVQGGKYNVCAGMDADGTSIVLMGVPAVYPMSDGKTSIALVAGLPSSYLNDLLETNIRSNSTEYSIIRQDGSYILNNGIIEDSNYFDRVKNLYETYNGKEPTQYAEELRDAMEAGRDYTSEVLIEGETWNVYCTSLPNSDWYLVLKNSYTTLNETVNLLQKKWTYISVGGGSLIICALLFVFFGYYRLTKMHMKALEDARKTAEQAMLSAERSNRVKSEFLSNMSHDIRTPMNGIMGMTSIAIGSLDNPSRVRSCLKKIHVSSRHLLGLINDMLDMSKIGNGKLILNMEPLCIRDIMPLQPTPCVLLESEPFP
;
A
#
# COMPACT_ATOMS: atom_id res chain seq x y z
N MET A 1 40.53 -15.93 1.55
CA MET A 1 39.51 -15.09 2.26
C MET A 1 38.75 -14.17 1.31
N LYS A 2 39.39 -13.40 0.44
CA LYS A 2 38.78 -12.41 -0.49
C LYS A 2 37.60 -12.96 -1.34
N LYS A 3 37.69 -14.16 -1.94
CA LYS A 3 36.63 -14.80 -2.73
C LYS A 3 35.39 -15.21 -1.87
N ARG A 4 35.58 -15.50 -0.60
CA ARG A 4 34.53 -15.96 0.30
C ARG A 4 33.68 -14.79 0.80
N THR A 5 34.30 -13.67 1.12
CA THR A 5 33.64 -12.42 1.58
C THR A 5 32.81 -11.77 0.45
N THR A 6 33.35 -11.71 -0.77
CA THR A 6 32.62 -11.18 -1.93
C THR A 6 31.44 -12.08 -2.33
N ARG A 7 31.57 -13.42 -2.24
CA ARG A 7 30.46 -14.34 -2.46
C ARG A 7 29.36 -14.17 -1.42
N PHE A 8 29.73 -14.05 -0.15
CA PHE A 8 28.75 -13.84 0.93
C PHE A 8 27.99 -12.52 0.75
N LEU A 9 28.69 -11.44 0.39
CA LEU A 9 28.08 -10.14 0.13
C LEU A 9 27.10 -10.19 -1.06
N ASN A 10 27.47 -10.83 -2.16
CA ASN A 10 26.57 -10.98 -3.31
C ASN A 10 25.36 -11.85 -3.01
N ILE A 11 25.52 -12.94 -2.24
CA ILE A 11 24.41 -13.79 -1.82
C ILE A 11 23.45 -13.00 -0.91
N SER A 12 23.97 -12.23 0.06
CA SER A 12 23.13 -11.44 0.95
C SER A 12 22.36 -10.35 0.19
N LEU A 13 22.96 -9.71 -0.82
CA LEU A 13 22.28 -8.76 -1.68
C LEU A 13 21.10 -9.40 -2.42
N VAL A 14 21.36 -10.55 -3.06
CA VAL A 14 20.32 -11.28 -3.80
C VAL A 14 19.20 -11.70 -2.87
N LEU A 15 19.51 -12.20 -1.67
CA LEU A 15 18.52 -12.60 -0.69
C LEU A 15 17.68 -11.42 -0.20
N VAL A 16 18.29 -10.29 0.12
CA VAL A 16 17.57 -9.07 0.56
C VAL A 16 16.69 -8.53 -0.58
N SER A 17 17.19 -8.48 -1.81
CA SER A 17 16.41 -8.04 -2.96
C SER A 17 15.21 -8.96 -3.22
N LEU A 18 15.41 -10.27 -3.14
CA LEU A 18 14.37 -11.29 -3.34
C LEU A 18 13.30 -11.21 -2.23
N PHE A 19 13.72 -10.98 -0.99
CA PHE A 19 12.83 -10.80 0.15
C PHE A 19 11.98 -9.51 0.00
N CYS A 20 12.58 -8.39 -0.41
CA CYS A 20 11.84 -7.16 -0.70
C CYS A 20 10.83 -7.35 -1.83
N ILE A 21 11.21 -7.99 -2.93
CA ILE A 21 10.29 -8.30 -4.05
C ILE A 21 9.14 -9.17 -3.55
N CYS A 22 9.40 -10.18 -2.73
CA CYS A 22 8.36 -11.05 -2.17
C CYS A 22 7.37 -10.27 -1.31
N ILE A 23 7.85 -9.35 -0.45
CA ILE A 23 6.99 -8.48 0.36
C ILE A 23 6.09 -7.63 -0.54
N PHE A 24 6.62 -7.02 -1.61
CA PHE A 24 5.81 -6.18 -2.51
C PHE A 24 4.76 -6.99 -3.29
N ILE A 25 5.09 -8.21 -3.71
CA ILE A 25 4.11 -9.11 -4.36
C ILE A 25 2.98 -9.45 -3.39
N VAL A 26 3.32 -9.82 -2.14
CA VAL A 26 2.34 -10.14 -1.10
C VAL A 26 1.48 -8.90 -0.78
N GLN A 27 2.10 -7.73 -0.64
CA GLN A 27 1.37 -6.49 -0.39
C GLN A 27 0.42 -6.15 -1.54
N ALA A 28 0.85 -6.24 -2.79
CA ALA A 28 0.00 -5.99 -3.95
C ALA A 28 -1.18 -6.97 -4.02
N PHE A 29 -0.94 -8.23 -3.71
CA PHE A 29 -1.97 -9.26 -3.64
C PHE A 29 -2.97 -8.99 -2.50
N CYS A 30 -2.51 -8.64 -1.31
CA CYS A 30 -3.37 -8.27 -0.18
C CYS A 30 -4.22 -7.03 -0.47
N VAL A 31 -3.63 -5.99 -1.08
CA VAL A 31 -4.37 -4.77 -1.47
C VAL A 31 -5.47 -5.09 -2.48
N ASN A 32 -5.21 -5.99 -3.42
CA ASN A 32 -6.22 -6.40 -4.40
C ASN A 32 -7.38 -7.18 -3.74
N LEU A 33 -7.09 -8.16 -2.89
CA LEU A 33 -8.11 -8.92 -2.17
C LEU A 33 -8.94 -8.05 -1.21
N MET A 34 -8.29 -7.17 -0.43
CA MET A 34 -8.98 -6.27 0.48
C MET A 34 -9.81 -5.21 -0.28
N GLY A 35 -9.42 -4.88 -1.51
CA GLY A 35 -10.14 -3.95 -2.36
C GLY A 35 -11.52 -4.48 -2.76
N GLU A 36 -11.64 -5.72 -3.18
CA GLU A 36 -12.91 -6.34 -3.58
C GLU A 36 -13.89 -6.43 -2.40
N ASP A 37 -13.41 -6.89 -1.23
CA ASP A 37 -14.25 -6.94 -0.03
C ASP A 37 -14.68 -5.55 0.45
N ALA A 38 -13.80 -4.56 0.37
CA ALA A 38 -14.12 -3.18 0.74
C ALA A 38 -15.18 -2.57 -0.19
N ILE A 39 -15.11 -2.83 -1.50
CA ILE A 39 -16.10 -2.38 -2.47
C ILE A 39 -17.47 -3.01 -2.17
N ARG A 40 -17.49 -4.30 -1.88
CA ARG A 40 -18.71 -5.01 -1.53
C ARG A 40 -19.36 -4.41 -0.28
N GLN A 41 -18.60 -4.24 0.80
CA GLN A 41 -19.12 -3.65 2.05
C GLN A 41 -19.57 -2.20 1.85
N LEU A 42 -18.81 -1.42 1.07
CA LEU A 42 -19.17 -0.03 0.75
C LEU A 42 -20.47 0.03 -0.06
N GLY A 43 -20.65 -0.89 -1.02
CA GLY A 43 -21.89 -1.00 -1.81
C GLY A 43 -23.11 -1.26 -0.95
N VAL A 44 -23.05 -2.24 -0.06
CA VAL A 44 -24.12 -2.55 0.87
C VAL A 44 -24.39 -1.38 1.81
N PHE A 45 -23.37 -0.78 2.39
CA PHE A 45 -23.51 0.38 3.28
C PHE A 45 -24.13 1.59 2.56
N TYR A 46 -23.69 1.88 1.34
CA TYR A 46 -24.24 2.96 0.53
C TYR A 46 -25.71 2.74 0.19
N MET A 47 -26.07 1.53 -0.24
CA MET A 47 -27.46 1.17 -0.58
C MET A 47 -28.36 1.19 0.65
N SER A 48 -27.89 0.67 1.78
CA SER A 48 -28.61 0.74 3.05
C SER A 48 -28.87 2.19 3.48
N GLY A 49 -27.84 3.06 3.42
CA GLY A 49 -27.97 4.47 3.79
C GLY A 49 -28.94 5.24 2.89
N ILE A 50 -28.90 5.03 1.57
CA ILE A 50 -29.86 5.63 0.64
C ILE A 50 -31.25 5.09 0.92
N SER A 51 -31.41 3.78 1.12
CA SER A 51 -32.68 3.15 1.38
C SER A 51 -33.34 3.69 2.65
N GLU A 52 -32.57 3.82 3.73
CA GLU A 52 -33.06 4.41 4.98
C GLU A 52 -33.50 5.86 4.80
N GLN A 53 -32.71 6.67 4.10
CA GLN A 53 -33.05 8.06 3.81
C GLN A 53 -34.31 8.18 2.96
N VAL A 54 -34.43 7.37 1.90
CA VAL A 54 -35.59 7.37 1.01
C VAL A 54 -36.82 6.89 1.74
N SER A 55 -36.73 5.81 2.52
CA SER A 55 -37.82 5.26 3.30
C SER A 55 -38.34 6.25 4.35
N ALA A 56 -37.42 6.92 5.08
CA ALA A 56 -37.78 7.96 6.05
C ALA A 56 -38.46 9.16 5.38
N HIS A 57 -37.95 9.63 4.25
CA HIS A 57 -38.51 10.74 3.50
C HIS A 57 -39.89 10.38 2.91
N PHE A 58 -40.02 9.16 2.37
CA PHE A 58 -41.29 8.64 1.90
C PHE A 58 -42.32 8.61 3.06
N GLY A 59 -41.93 8.02 4.19
CA GLY A 59 -42.83 7.95 5.37
C GLY A 59 -43.32 9.32 5.83
N THR A 60 -42.39 10.27 6.00
CA THR A 60 -42.71 11.64 6.41
C THR A 60 -43.62 12.34 5.41
N THR A 61 -43.39 12.15 4.11
CA THR A 61 -44.17 12.76 3.05
C THR A 61 -45.57 12.17 3.00
N ILE A 62 -45.72 10.85 3.12
CA ILE A 62 -47.02 10.17 3.16
C ILE A 62 -47.80 10.58 4.40
N GLU A 63 -47.16 10.65 5.57
CA GLU A 63 -47.81 11.14 6.79
C GLU A 63 -48.33 12.58 6.66
N LEU A 64 -47.50 13.46 6.07
CA LEU A 64 -47.92 14.83 5.79
C LEU A 64 -49.14 14.87 4.86
N ARG A 65 -49.14 14.07 3.79
CA ARG A 65 -50.27 14.00 2.86
C ARG A 65 -51.55 13.43 3.48
N LEU A 66 -51.40 12.37 4.29
CA LEU A 66 -52.52 11.84 5.05
C LEU A 66 -53.09 12.88 6.04
N SER A 67 -52.24 13.60 6.77
CA SER A 67 -52.65 14.70 7.65
C SER A 67 -53.35 15.84 6.89
N GLN A 68 -52.93 16.11 5.65
CA GLN A 68 -53.65 17.07 4.79
C GLN A 68 -55.07 16.55 4.43
N VAL A 69 -55.23 15.24 4.12
CA VAL A 69 -56.57 14.66 3.87
C VAL A 69 -57.43 14.69 5.13
N GLU A 70 -56.83 14.42 6.30
CA GLU A 70 -57.53 14.53 7.59
C GLU A 70 -57.98 15.98 7.86
N SER A 71 -57.12 16.97 7.56
CA SER A 71 -57.48 18.37 7.72
C SER A 71 -58.60 18.83 6.78
N LEU A 72 -58.83 18.15 5.63
CA LEU A 72 -60.01 18.37 4.81
C LEU A 72 -61.29 17.95 5.53
N VAL A 73 -61.25 16.83 6.24
CA VAL A 73 -62.41 16.35 7.06
C VAL A 73 -62.70 17.29 8.20
N ASP A 74 -61.64 17.80 8.88
CA ASP A 74 -61.76 18.76 9.98
C ASP A 74 -62.31 20.13 9.51
N ALA A 75 -61.83 20.59 8.35
CA ALA A 75 -62.29 21.87 7.76
C ALA A 75 -63.76 21.82 7.29
N VAL A 76 -64.21 20.65 6.90
CA VAL A 76 -65.60 20.43 6.40
C VAL A 76 -66.25 19.27 7.18
N PRO A 77 -66.56 19.45 8.48
CA PRO A 77 -67.11 18.36 9.29
C PRO A 77 -68.46 17.85 8.77
N PRO A 78 -68.66 16.53 8.71
CA PRO A 78 -69.85 15.91 8.13
C PRO A 78 -71.23 16.42 8.67
N GLY A 79 -71.26 16.93 9.88
CA GLY A 79 -72.56 17.42 10.50
C GLY A 79 -72.79 18.91 10.42
N ARG A 80 -71.86 19.72 9.86
CA ARG A 80 -71.95 21.20 9.86
C ARG A 80 -72.42 21.80 8.53
N VAL A 81 -72.28 21.05 7.44
CA VAL A 81 -72.54 21.56 6.10
C VAL A 81 -73.97 21.08 5.69
N THR A 82 -74.91 22.04 5.55
CA THR A 82 -76.25 21.76 5.08
C THR A 82 -76.28 21.70 3.57
N GLY A 83 -76.27 20.49 3.04
CA GLY A 83 -76.38 20.18 1.62
C GLY A 83 -75.07 19.65 0.96
N GLU A 84 -75.27 18.60 0.19
CA GLU A 84 -74.14 17.91 -0.52
C GLU A 84 -73.37 18.84 -1.46
N SER A 85 -74.09 19.74 -2.16
CA SER A 85 -73.44 20.70 -3.08
C SER A 85 -72.42 21.67 -2.39
N ALA A 86 -72.77 22.18 -1.18
CA ALA A 86 -71.92 23.05 -0.42
C ALA A 86 -70.67 22.31 0.13
N MET A 87 -70.91 21.10 0.66
CA MET A 87 -69.85 20.17 1.09
C MET A 87 -68.87 19.87 -0.05
N ARG A 88 -69.40 19.49 -1.20
CA ARG A 88 -68.62 19.17 -2.41
C ARG A 88 -67.75 20.36 -2.86
N ILE A 89 -68.33 21.58 -2.92
CA ILE A 89 -67.61 22.78 -3.27
C ILE A 89 -66.46 23.07 -2.29
N ALA A 90 -66.73 22.98 -0.98
CA ALA A 90 -65.74 23.24 0.06
C ALA A 90 -64.59 22.22 0.06
N LEU A 91 -64.93 20.92 -0.02
CA LEU A 91 -63.93 19.86 -0.10
C LEU A 91 -63.07 20.00 -1.37
N ASN A 92 -63.66 20.24 -2.53
CA ASN A 92 -62.93 20.40 -3.78
C ASN A 92 -62.00 21.59 -3.76
N TYR A 93 -62.45 22.74 -3.23
CA TYR A 93 -61.60 23.93 -3.14
C TYR A 93 -60.38 23.72 -2.29
N ASN A 94 -60.57 23.15 -1.09
CA ASN A 94 -59.52 22.87 -0.16
C ASN A 94 -58.57 21.79 -0.70
N ALA A 95 -59.07 20.69 -1.28
CA ALA A 95 -58.23 19.64 -1.85
C ALA A 95 -57.33 20.13 -2.99
N ARG A 96 -57.91 20.95 -3.89
CA ARG A 96 -57.13 21.58 -4.98
C ARG A 96 -56.03 22.51 -4.46
N SER A 97 -56.35 23.28 -3.40
CA SER A 97 -55.34 24.18 -2.81
C SER A 97 -54.17 23.42 -2.17
N MET A 98 -54.39 22.18 -1.77
CA MET A 98 -53.38 21.28 -1.23
C MET A 98 -52.67 20.45 -2.33
N GLY A 99 -53.06 20.64 -3.61
CA GLY A 99 -52.41 19.98 -4.75
C GLY A 99 -52.86 18.54 -5.01
N PHE A 100 -54.01 18.11 -4.46
CA PHE A 100 -54.60 16.83 -4.81
C PHE A 100 -55.27 16.92 -6.20
N GLU A 101 -55.15 15.87 -7.01
CA GLU A 101 -55.73 15.82 -8.36
C GLU A 101 -57.04 15.02 -8.39
N TYR A 102 -57.27 14.16 -7.42
CA TYR A 102 -58.44 13.32 -7.28
C TYR A 102 -58.98 13.45 -5.87
N LEU A 103 -60.31 13.48 -5.76
CA LEU A 103 -61.03 13.44 -4.51
C LEU A 103 -62.33 12.66 -4.67
N ALA A 104 -62.56 11.70 -3.78
CA ALA A 104 -63.74 10.84 -3.80
C ALA A 104 -64.25 10.51 -2.40
N LEU A 105 -65.53 10.25 -2.28
CA LEU A 105 -66.12 9.59 -1.14
C LEU A 105 -66.14 8.07 -1.42
N TYR A 106 -65.62 7.29 -0.50
CA TYR A 106 -65.59 5.83 -0.61
C TYR A 106 -66.65 5.24 0.27
N THR A 107 -67.44 4.37 -0.30
CA THR A 107 -68.71 3.80 0.35
C THR A 107 -68.48 2.35 0.80
N GLU A 108 -69.34 1.84 1.62
CA GLU A 108 -69.30 0.48 2.17
C GLU A 108 -69.41 -0.60 1.08
N ASP A 109 -70.06 -0.30 -0.04
CA ASP A 109 -70.16 -1.19 -1.19
C ASP A 109 -68.92 -1.21 -2.08
N GLY A 110 -67.85 -0.49 -1.67
CA GLY A 110 -66.54 -0.47 -2.39
C GLY A 110 -66.52 0.48 -3.59
N THR A 111 -67.49 1.40 -3.70
CA THR A 111 -67.55 2.35 -4.82
C THR A 111 -66.95 3.69 -4.49
N PHE A 112 -66.30 4.30 -5.49
CA PHE A 112 -65.74 5.67 -5.41
C PHE A 112 -66.74 6.65 -6.03
N HIS A 113 -67.29 7.53 -5.22
CA HIS A 113 -68.12 8.65 -5.68
C HIS A 113 -67.27 9.89 -5.83
N MET A 114 -66.88 10.18 -7.07
CA MET A 114 -65.97 11.29 -7.35
C MET A 114 -66.54 12.64 -6.98
N LEU A 115 -65.81 13.37 -6.16
CA LEU A 115 -66.06 14.76 -5.85
C LEU A 115 -65.39 15.64 -6.91
N TYR A 116 -64.19 15.23 -7.32
CA TYR A 116 -63.43 15.90 -8.37
C TYR A 116 -62.35 14.98 -8.95
N GLY A 117 -61.92 15.24 -10.18
CA GLY A 117 -60.98 14.39 -10.95
C GLY A 117 -61.73 13.33 -11.77
N SER A 118 -61.02 12.52 -12.55
CA SER A 118 -61.56 11.38 -13.29
C SER A 118 -61.90 10.22 -12.33
N GLN A 119 -62.70 9.26 -12.81
CA GLN A 119 -63.04 8.06 -12.02
C GLN A 119 -61.79 7.30 -11.64
N VAL A 120 -61.71 6.87 -10.39
CA VAL A 120 -60.59 6.11 -9.85
C VAL A 120 -60.98 4.71 -9.42
N THR A 121 -60.06 3.79 -9.48
CA THR A 121 -60.17 2.43 -8.97
C THR A 121 -58.97 2.10 -8.12
N ALA A 122 -59.17 1.47 -6.98
CA ALA A 122 -58.04 0.96 -6.19
C ALA A 122 -57.60 -0.41 -6.74
N ASP A 123 -56.31 -0.65 -6.76
CA ASP A 123 -55.73 -1.92 -7.24
C ASP A 123 -56.09 -3.08 -6.31
N VAL A 124 -56.16 -2.81 -4.99
CA VAL A 124 -56.53 -3.79 -3.95
C VAL A 124 -57.66 -3.20 -3.10
N PRO A 125 -58.92 -3.21 -3.59
CA PRO A 125 -60.07 -2.58 -2.92
C PRO A 125 -60.32 -3.15 -1.52
N GLU A 126 -60.10 -4.45 -1.34
CA GLU A 126 -60.35 -5.13 -0.05
C GLU A 126 -59.44 -4.61 1.08
N LYS A 127 -58.19 -4.28 0.78
CA LYS A 127 -57.25 -3.71 1.77
C LYS A 127 -57.64 -2.28 2.16
N LEU A 128 -58.01 -1.45 1.18
CA LEU A 128 -58.51 -0.11 1.44
C LEU A 128 -59.74 -0.18 2.31
N HIS A 129 -60.69 -1.04 1.94
CA HIS A 129 -61.94 -1.21 2.65
C HIS A 129 -61.76 -1.63 4.10
N SER A 130 -60.98 -2.70 4.33
CA SER A 130 -60.73 -3.22 5.68
C SER A 130 -59.96 -2.22 6.57
N SER A 131 -59.03 -1.44 6.02
CA SER A 131 -58.29 -0.44 6.76
C SER A 131 -59.17 0.71 7.21
N VAL A 132 -59.92 1.33 6.29
CA VAL A 132 -60.77 2.48 6.62
C VAL A 132 -61.96 2.09 7.47
N GLN A 133 -62.53 0.91 7.27
CA GLN A 133 -63.60 0.38 8.13
C GLN A 133 -63.09 0.13 9.56
N GLY A 134 -61.82 -0.27 9.71
CA GLY A 134 -61.13 -0.39 10.99
C GLY A 134 -60.69 0.93 11.60
N GLY A 135 -61.06 2.07 11.01
CA GLY A 135 -60.72 3.41 11.49
C GLY A 135 -59.24 3.77 11.29
N LYS A 136 -58.54 3.10 10.37
CA LYS A 136 -57.13 3.35 10.06
C LYS A 136 -56.98 4.09 8.74
N TYR A 137 -55.93 4.92 8.65
CA TYR A 137 -55.49 5.51 7.39
C TYR A 137 -54.96 4.42 6.48
N ASN A 138 -55.11 4.61 5.18
CA ASN A 138 -54.60 3.69 4.19
C ASN A 138 -54.00 4.44 3.00
N VAL A 139 -52.87 3.91 2.49
CA VAL A 139 -52.27 4.33 1.25
C VAL A 139 -52.25 3.13 0.31
N CYS A 140 -52.83 3.27 -0.84
CA CYS A 140 -52.84 2.22 -1.85
C CYS A 140 -52.58 2.81 -3.25
N ALA A 141 -52.16 1.97 -4.18
CA ALA A 141 -52.11 2.35 -5.57
C ALA A 141 -53.49 2.13 -6.22
N GLY A 142 -53.73 2.85 -7.28
CA GLY A 142 -54.90 2.76 -8.08
C GLY A 142 -54.64 3.21 -9.50
N MET A 143 -55.73 3.20 -10.30
CA MET A 143 -55.71 3.71 -11.67
C MET A 143 -56.83 4.68 -11.88
N ASP A 144 -56.62 5.68 -12.70
CA ASP A 144 -57.67 6.54 -13.18
C ASP A 144 -58.35 5.96 -14.44
N ALA A 145 -59.36 6.68 -14.96
CA ALA A 145 -60.11 6.24 -16.13
C ALA A 145 -59.25 6.12 -17.43
N ASP A 146 -58.14 6.81 -17.46
CA ASP A 146 -57.20 6.81 -18.59
C ASP A 146 -56.12 5.72 -18.45
N GLY A 147 -56.14 4.95 -17.36
CA GLY A 147 -55.13 3.92 -17.05
C GLY A 147 -53.87 4.48 -16.44
N THR A 148 -53.87 5.75 -16.01
CA THR A 148 -52.72 6.35 -15.30
C THR A 148 -52.66 5.83 -13.88
N SER A 149 -51.46 5.40 -13.48
CA SER A 149 -51.22 4.95 -12.11
C SER A 149 -51.29 6.13 -11.12
N ILE A 150 -51.99 5.97 -10.05
CA ILE A 150 -52.23 6.98 -9.01
C ILE A 150 -52.00 6.41 -7.61
N VAL A 151 -51.68 7.31 -6.67
CA VAL A 151 -51.58 6.99 -5.25
C VAL A 151 -52.84 7.50 -4.54
N LEU A 152 -53.58 6.62 -3.91
CA LEU A 152 -54.81 6.91 -3.19
C LEU A 152 -54.55 6.92 -1.68
N MET A 153 -55.04 7.91 -0.98
CA MET A 153 -54.91 8.11 0.46
C MET A 153 -56.28 8.21 1.08
N GLY A 154 -56.66 7.19 1.82
CA GLY A 154 -57.97 7.09 2.45
C GLY A 154 -57.93 7.43 3.94
N VAL A 155 -58.78 8.34 4.36
CA VAL A 155 -59.02 8.74 5.75
C VAL A 155 -60.44 8.43 6.14
N PRO A 156 -60.70 7.75 7.26
CA PRO A 156 -62.08 7.46 7.70
C PRO A 156 -62.91 8.73 7.83
N ALA A 157 -64.02 8.79 7.13
CA ALA A 157 -64.93 9.95 7.16
C ALA A 157 -66.34 9.57 6.72
N VAL A 158 -67.30 9.96 7.49
CA VAL A 158 -68.77 9.59 7.29
C VAL A 158 -69.50 10.80 6.77
N TYR A 159 -69.65 10.93 5.46
CA TYR A 159 -70.45 12.00 4.82
C TYR A 159 -71.75 11.46 4.27
N PRO A 160 -72.84 12.16 4.49
CA PRO A 160 -74.13 11.80 3.88
C PRO A 160 -74.15 12.13 2.40
N MET A 161 -74.71 11.27 1.57
CA MET A 161 -74.81 11.42 0.13
C MET A 161 -76.27 11.53 -0.32
N SER A 162 -76.46 12.08 -1.54
CA SER A 162 -77.84 12.37 -2.09
C SER A 162 -78.66 11.11 -2.35
N ASP A 163 -78.02 9.96 -2.53
CA ASP A 163 -78.65 8.66 -2.74
C ASP A 163 -79.06 7.97 -1.43
N GLY A 164 -78.93 8.65 -0.29
CA GLY A 164 -79.24 8.12 1.04
C GLY A 164 -78.16 7.19 1.64
N LYS A 165 -77.04 6.98 0.94
CA LYS A 165 -75.87 6.28 1.45
C LYS A 165 -75.00 7.20 2.29
N THR A 166 -74.02 6.62 2.96
CA THR A 166 -72.95 7.32 3.68
C THR A 166 -71.62 6.80 3.21
N SER A 167 -70.59 7.69 3.18
CA SER A 167 -69.22 7.28 2.98
C SER A 167 -68.62 6.62 4.23
N ILE A 168 -67.64 5.82 4.07
CA ILE A 168 -66.83 5.28 5.15
C ILE A 168 -65.42 5.94 5.15
N ALA A 169 -65.02 6.56 4.03
CA ALA A 169 -63.76 7.30 3.93
C ALA A 169 -63.86 8.48 2.95
N LEU A 170 -63.03 9.50 3.19
CA LEU A 170 -62.63 10.47 2.20
C LEU A 170 -61.30 9.98 1.58
N VAL A 171 -61.25 9.87 0.27
CA VAL A 171 -60.07 9.40 -0.46
C VAL A 171 -59.57 10.52 -1.38
N ALA A 172 -58.33 10.92 -1.19
CA ALA A 172 -57.66 11.86 -2.06
C ALA A 172 -56.58 11.12 -2.89
N GLY A 173 -56.31 11.59 -4.09
CA GLY A 173 -55.36 10.95 -4.99
C GLY A 173 -54.37 11.93 -5.60
N LEU A 174 -53.18 11.40 -5.85
CA LEU A 174 -52.10 12.04 -6.55
C LEU A 174 -51.60 11.12 -7.68
N PRO A 175 -51.09 11.66 -8.81
CA PRO A 175 -50.51 10.83 -9.85
C PRO A 175 -49.21 10.17 -9.32
N SER A 176 -48.90 8.98 -9.80
CA SER A 176 -47.68 8.24 -9.38
C SER A 176 -46.39 8.97 -9.74
N SER A 177 -46.43 9.90 -10.71
CA SER A 177 -45.29 10.80 -11.00
C SER A 177 -44.81 11.59 -9.77
N TYR A 178 -45.73 11.90 -8.85
CA TYR A 178 -45.38 12.54 -7.59
C TYR A 178 -44.42 11.68 -6.74
N LEU A 179 -44.61 10.37 -6.71
CA LEU A 179 -43.64 9.47 -6.06
C LEU A 179 -42.30 9.40 -6.79
N ASN A 180 -42.35 9.49 -8.12
CA ASN A 180 -41.12 9.51 -8.92
C ASN A 180 -40.28 10.74 -8.60
N ASP A 181 -40.89 11.93 -8.57
CA ASP A 181 -40.20 13.18 -8.23
C ASP A 181 -39.60 13.14 -6.81
N LEU A 182 -40.32 12.49 -5.87
CA LEU A 182 -39.86 12.31 -4.50
C LEU A 182 -38.62 11.40 -4.42
N LEU A 183 -38.61 10.32 -5.20
CA LEU A 183 -37.49 9.40 -5.24
C LEU A 183 -36.29 9.95 -6.01
N GLU A 184 -36.48 10.56 -7.18
CA GLU A 184 -35.42 11.17 -7.98
C GLU A 184 -34.66 12.26 -7.23
N THR A 185 -35.35 13.05 -6.40
CA THR A 185 -34.71 14.09 -5.59
C THR A 185 -33.69 13.50 -4.59
N ASN A 186 -33.94 12.29 -4.11
CA ASN A 186 -33.10 11.62 -3.12
C ASN A 186 -32.06 10.68 -3.74
N ILE A 187 -32.37 10.09 -4.90
CA ILE A 187 -31.48 9.15 -5.61
C ILE A 187 -30.80 9.90 -6.76
N ARG A 188 -29.80 10.74 -6.43
CA ARG A 188 -29.07 11.58 -7.39
C ARG A 188 -28.12 10.85 -8.34
N SER A 189 -28.08 9.53 -8.33
CA SER A 189 -27.16 8.74 -9.15
C SER A 189 -27.88 8.22 -10.40
N ASN A 190 -27.38 8.60 -11.58
CA ASN A 190 -27.86 8.03 -12.87
C ASN A 190 -27.61 6.51 -13.00
N SER A 191 -26.95 5.90 -12.03
CA SER A 191 -26.56 4.48 -12.03
C SER A 191 -27.39 3.63 -11.07
N THR A 192 -28.30 4.25 -10.30
CA THR A 192 -29.15 3.54 -9.38
C THR A 192 -30.56 3.42 -9.96
N GLU A 193 -30.96 2.20 -10.25
CA GLU A 193 -32.34 1.90 -10.60
C GLU A 193 -33.15 1.65 -9.32
N TYR A 194 -34.39 2.09 -9.31
CA TYR A 194 -35.31 1.86 -8.21
C TYR A 194 -36.66 1.40 -8.72
N SER A 195 -37.32 0.59 -7.92
CA SER A 195 -38.68 0.14 -8.14
C SER A 195 -39.42 0.13 -6.83
N ILE A 196 -40.70 0.52 -6.85
CA ILE A 196 -41.60 0.24 -5.76
C ILE A 196 -42.49 -0.92 -6.20
N ILE A 197 -42.47 -1.99 -5.43
CA ILE A 197 -43.24 -3.21 -5.71
C ILE A 197 -44.12 -3.62 -4.52
N ARG A 198 -45.11 -4.42 -4.79
CA ARG A 198 -45.86 -5.15 -3.75
C ARG A 198 -45.22 -6.50 -3.43
N GLN A 199 -45.70 -7.14 -2.41
CA GLN A 199 -45.23 -8.47 -2.00
C GLN A 199 -45.39 -9.54 -3.11
N ASP A 200 -46.45 -9.41 -3.97
CA ASP A 200 -46.65 -10.28 -5.13
C ASP A 200 -45.73 -9.98 -6.32
N GLY A 201 -44.90 -8.93 -6.21
CA GLY A 201 -43.98 -8.47 -7.27
C GLY A 201 -44.61 -7.50 -8.27
N SER A 202 -45.89 -7.14 -8.16
CA SER A 202 -46.53 -6.14 -9.02
C SER A 202 -45.89 -4.77 -8.83
N TYR A 203 -45.59 -4.07 -9.93
CA TYR A 203 -45.00 -2.74 -9.88
C TYR A 203 -46.02 -1.67 -9.52
N ILE A 204 -45.63 -0.77 -8.65
CA ILE A 204 -46.30 0.50 -8.37
C ILE A 204 -45.58 1.64 -9.09
N LEU A 205 -44.28 1.60 -9.03
CA LEU A 205 -43.39 2.55 -9.70
C LEU A 205 -42.12 1.87 -10.15
N ASN A 206 -41.60 2.25 -11.28
CA ASN A 206 -40.28 1.82 -11.78
C ASN A 206 -39.64 2.91 -12.63
N ASN A 207 -38.38 3.20 -12.38
CA ASN A 207 -37.62 4.15 -13.21
C ASN A 207 -36.79 3.49 -14.32
N GLY A 208 -36.76 2.15 -14.35
CA GLY A 208 -36.08 1.38 -15.40
C GLY A 208 -37.00 1.08 -16.60
N ILE A 209 -36.44 0.43 -17.61
CA ILE A 209 -37.21 -0.08 -18.75
C ILE A 209 -38.09 -1.22 -18.28
N ILE A 210 -39.43 -1.08 -18.45
CA ILE A 210 -40.40 -2.11 -18.10
C ILE A 210 -40.76 -2.89 -19.37
N GLU A 211 -40.31 -4.13 -19.45
CA GLU A 211 -40.79 -5.10 -20.45
C GLU A 211 -41.69 -6.16 -19.82
N ASP A 212 -41.50 -6.43 -18.53
CA ASP A 212 -42.27 -7.41 -17.75
C ASP A 212 -43.28 -6.71 -16.82
N SER A 213 -44.48 -7.31 -16.66
CA SER A 213 -45.55 -6.79 -15.81
C SER A 213 -45.28 -7.01 -14.30
N ASN A 214 -44.32 -7.89 -13.97
CA ASN A 214 -44.05 -8.31 -12.59
C ASN A 214 -42.55 -8.41 -12.35
N TYR A 215 -42.09 -7.96 -11.20
CA TYR A 215 -40.69 -7.98 -10.79
C TYR A 215 -40.10 -9.40 -10.76
N PHE A 216 -40.82 -10.36 -10.22
CA PHE A 216 -40.30 -11.73 -10.14
C PHE A 216 -40.26 -12.43 -11.52
N ASP A 217 -41.10 -12.05 -12.46
CA ASP A 217 -41.01 -12.54 -13.83
C ASP A 217 -39.79 -11.92 -14.54
N ARG A 218 -39.52 -10.65 -14.31
CA ARG A 218 -38.25 -10.00 -14.75
C ARG A 218 -37.01 -10.68 -14.19
N VAL A 219 -37.02 -11.04 -12.91
CA VAL A 219 -35.93 -11.81 -12.29
C VAL A 219 -35.69 -13.12 -13.03
N LYS A 220 -36.73 -13.87 -13.36
CA LYS A 220 -36.60 -15.15 -14.10
C LYS A 220 -36.07 -14.96 -15.51
N ASN A 221 -36.42 -13.85 -16.17
CA ASN A 221 -36.12 -13.62 -17.57
C ASN A 221 -34.72 -13.00 -17.78
N LEU A 222 -34.26 -12.11 -16.91
CA LEU A 222 -33.05 -11.31 -17.10
C LEU A 222 -31.90 -11.67 -16.16
N TYR A 223 -32.16 -12.29 -15.01
CA TYR A 223 -31.11 -12.60 -14.06
C TYR A 223 -30.46 -13.93 -14.42
N GLU A 224 -29.16 -13.97 -14.21
CA GLU A 224 -28.32 -15.15 -14.46
C GLU A 224 -27.88 -15.80 -13.16
N THR A 225 -27.45 -17.05 -13.21
CA THR A 225 -26.87 -17.73 -12.06
C THR A 225 -25.60 -17.03 -11.61
N TYR A 226 -25.55 -16.62 -10.34
CA TYR A 226 -24.41 -15.92 -9.76
C TYR A 226 -23.97 -16.57 -8.47
N ASN A 227 -22.67 -16.89 -8.35
CA ASN A 227 -22.09 -17.56 -7.16
C ASN A 227 -22.85 -18.84 -6.74
N GLY A 228 -23.43 -19.59 -7.71
CA GLY A 228 -24.19 -20.80 -7.46
C GLY A 228 -25.64 -20.60 -7.03
N LYS A 229 -26.14 -19.36 -7.00
CA LYS A 229 -27.54 -19.04 -6.78
C LYS A 229 -28.29 -18.88 -8.11
N GLU A 230 -29.37 -19.63 -8.23
CA GLU A 230 -30.29 -19.50 -9.34
C GLU A 230 -31.20 -18.28 -9.15
N PRO A 231 -31.72 -17.66 -10.26
CA PRO A 231 -32.68 -16.55 -10.17
C PRO A 231 -33.94 -16.88 -9.35
N THR A 232 -34.42 -18.12 -9.42
CA THR A 232 -35.54 -18.62 -8.63
C THR A 232 -35.28 -18.59 -7.13
N GLN A 233 -34.08 -18.98 -6.71
CA GLN A 233 -33.68 -18.94 -5.29
C GLN A 233 -33.60 -17.50 -4.78
N TYR A 234 -33.05 -16.57 -5.60
CA TYR A 234 -33.07 -15.15 -5.28
C TYR A 234 -34.51 -14.63 -5.06
N ALA A 235 -35.44 -14.99 -5.97
CA ALA A 235 -36.84 -14.56 -5.87
C ALA A 235 -37.55 -15.12 -4.61
N GLU A 236 -37.26 -16.36 -4.23
CA GLU A 236 -37.76 -16.97 -3.00
C GLU A 236 -37.20 -16.29 -1.76
N GLU A 237 -35.89 -16.11 -1.66
CA GLU A 237 -35.25 -15.43 -0.51
C GLU A 237 -35.74 -13.99 -0.35
N LEU A 238 -35.94 -13.27 -1.45
CA LEU A 238 -36.51 -11.92 -1.42
C LEU A 238 -37.95 -11.93 -0.90
N ARG A 239 -38.79 -12.85 -1.38
CA ARG A 239 -40.19 -12.99 -0.93
C ARG A 239 -40.26 -13.33 0.55
N ASP A 240 -39.46 -14.28 1.02
CA ASP A 240 -39.38 -14.66 2.44
C ASP A 240 -38.93 -13.46 3.31
N ALA A 241 -37.99 -12.64 2.83
CA ALA A 241 -37.57 -11.44 3.54
C ALA A 241 -38.71 -10.39 3.61
N MET A 242 -39.44 -10.18 2.50
CA MET A 242 -40.58 -9.29 2.43
C MET A 242 -41.71 -9.75 3.39
N GLU A 243 -42.00 -11.05 3.42
CA GLU A 243 -43.02 -11.63 4.35
C GLU A 243 -42.62 -11.45 5.82
N ALA A 244 -41.33 -11.59 6.11
CA ALA A 244 -40.76 -11.40 7.46
C ALA A 244 -40.58 -9.93 7.85
N GLY A 245 -40.84 -8.97 6.93
CA GLY A 245 -40.61 -7.55 7.15
C GLY A 245 -39.14 -7.20 7.39
N ARG A 246 -38.21 -7.96 6.82
CA ARG A 246 -36.76 -7.76 6.96
C ARG A 246 -36.20 -7.16 5.70
N ASP A 247 -35.19 -6.32 5.89
CA ASP A 247 -34.38 -5.85 4.76
C ASP A 247 -33.64 -7.02 4.09
N TYR A 248 -33.51 -6.95 2.78
CA TYR A 248 -32.84 -7.97 1.99
C TYR A 248 -31.76 -7.33 1.12
N THR A 249 -30.58 -7.94 1.10
CA THR A 249 -29.49 -7.54 0.22
C THR A 249 -28.92 -8.76 -0.48
N SER A 250 -28.64 -8.61 -1.77
CA SER A 250 -28.01 -9.67 -2.57
C SER A 250 -27.22 -9.06 -3.72
N GLU A 251 -26.26 -9.85 -4.22
CA GLU A 251 -25.60 -9.58 -5.50
C GLU A 251 -26.24 -10.49 -6.55
N VAL A 252 -26.49 -9.93 -7.72
CA VAL A 252 -27.09 -10.64 -8.86
C VAL A 252 -26.32 -10.33 -10.12
N LEU A 253 -26.38 -11.25 -11.09
CA LEU A 253 -25.83 -11.07 -12.42
C LEU A 253 -26.98 -10.76 -13.39
N ILE A 254 -26.90 -9.64 -14.11
CA ILE A 254 -27.88 -9.20 -15.08
C ILE A 254 -27.10 -8.81 -16.35
N GLU A 255 -27.36 -9.51 -17.45
CA GLU A 255 -26.71 -9.26 -18.76
C GLU A 255 -25.17 -9.23 -18.67
N GLY A 256 -24.58 -10.13 -17.87
CA GLY A 256 -23.14 -10.22 -17.66
C GLY A 256 -22.55 -9.16 -16.74
N GLU A 257 -23.37 -8.26 -16.16
CA GLU A 257 -22.92 -7.28 -15.16
C GLU A 257 -23.41 -7.65 -13.76
N THR A 258 -22.54 -7.46 -12.76
CA THR A 258 -22.91 -7.68 -11.35
C THR A 258 -23.61 -6.44 -10.80
N TRP A 259 -24.77 -6.66 -10.19
CA TRP A 259 -25.59 -5.65 -9.54
C TRP A 259 -25.75 -5.94 -8.06
N ASN A 260 -25.68 -4.90 -7.24
CA ASN A 260 -26.12 -4.94 -5.86
C ASN A 260 -27.61 -4.62 -5.80
N VAL A 261 -28.37 -5.46 -5.13
CA VAL A 261 -29.80 -5.27 -4.90
C VAL A 261 -30.05 -5.11 -3.41
N TYR A 262 -30.86 -4.13 -3.06
CA TYR A 262 -31.30 -3.86 -1.71
C TYR A 262 -32.81 -3.68 -1.70
N CYS A 263 -33.53 -4.37 -0.79
CA CYS A 263 -34.97 -4.26 -0.64
C CYS A 263 -35.31 -3.92 0.81
N THR A 264 -36.19 -2.94 1.00
CA THR A 264 -36.73 -2.54 2.30
C THR A 264 -38.23 -2.23 2.22
N SER A 265 -38.93 -2.35 3.33
CA SER A 265 -40.35 -1.96 3.42
C SER A 265 -40.50 -0.44 3.47
N LEU A 266 -41.56 0.08 2.85
CA LEU A 266 -41.92 1.50 2.92
C LEU A 266 -42.96 1.74 4.02
N PRO A 267 -42.74 2.74 4.92
CA PRO A 267 -43.62 3.04 6.02
C PRO A 267 -45.06 3.42 5.54
N ASN A 268 -46.05 3.11 6.35
CA ASN A 268 -47.46 3.44 6.11
C ASN A 268 -48.07 2.82 4.84
N SER A 269 -47.39 1.81 4.25
CA SER A 269 -47.85 1.12 3.06
C SER A 269 -47.52 -0.38 3.14
N ASP A 270 -48.04 -1.18 2.21
CA ASP A 270 -47.66 -2.56 1.96
C ASP A 270 -46.61 -2.68 0.82
N TRP A 271 -45.88 -1.61 0.58
CA TRP A 271 -44.93 -1.49 -0.53
C TRP A 271 -43.52 -1.73 -0.09
N TYR A 272 -42.71 -2.15 -1.05
CA TYR A 272 -41.29 -2.40 -0.87
C TYR A 272 -40.49 -1.59 -1.88
N LEU A 273 -39.46 -0.91 -1.40
CA LEU A 273 -38.50 -0.23 -2.24
C LEU A 273 -37.40 -1.21 -2.60
N VAL A 274 -37.19 -1.45 -3.88
CA VAL A 274 -36.07 -2.21 -4.41
C VAL A 274 -35.11 -1.25 -5.09
N LEU A 275 -33.91 -1.16 -4.59
CA LEU A 275 -32.81 -0.40 -5.17
C LEU A 275 -31.84 -1.36 -5.86
N LYS A 276 -31.39 -1.00 -7.07
CA LYS A 276 -30.36 -1.74 -7.80
C LYS A 276 -29.27 -0.79 -8.22
N ASN A 277 -28.00 -1.16 -7.99
CA ASN A 277 -26.88 -0.38 -8.43
C ASN A 277 -25.85 -1.29 -9.10
N SER A 278 -25.38 -0.89 -10.31
CA SER A 278 -24.33 -1.62 -11.01
C SER A 278 -23.01 -1.55 -10.23
N TYR A 279 -22.41 -2.72 -10.06
CA TYR A 279 -21.09 -2.86 -9.43
C TYR A 279 -20.03 -2.11 -10.21
N THR A 280 -20.13 -2.04 -11.54
CA THR A 280 -19.18 -1.35 -12.42
C THR A 280 -19.07 0.13 -12.12
N THR A 281 -20.17 0.80 -11.83
CA THR A 281 -20.19 2.25 -11.58
C THR A 281 -19.56 2.63 -10.23
N LEU A 282 -19.85 1.86 -9.18
CA LEU A 282 -19.15 2.01 -7.89
C LEU A 282 -17.67 1.64 -8.02
N ASN A 283 -17.39 0.63 -8.83
CA ASN A 283 -16.07 0.08 -9.02
C ASN A 283 -15.14 1.04 -9.81
N GLU A 284 -15.64 1.85 -10.75
CA GLU A 284 -14.79 2.80 -11.49
C GLU A 284 -14.06 3.76 -10.56
N THR A 285 -14.76 4.37 -9.60
CA THR A 285 -14.16 5.30 -8.64
C THR A 285 -13.19 4.59 -7.68
N VAL A 286 -13.59 3.43 -7.17
CA VAL A 286 -12.75 2.64 -6.25
C VAL A 286 -11.57 2.02 -6.97
N ASN A 287 -11.74 1.50 -8.20
CA ASN A 287 -10.66 1.02 -9.05
C ASN A 287 -9.64 2.12 -9.40
N LEU A 288 -10.10 3.34 -9.63
CA LEU A 288 -9.20 4.47 -9.84
C LEU A 288 -8.35 4.74 -8.60
N LEU A 289 -8.94 4.71 -7.41
CA LEU A 289 -8.23 4.83 -6.14
C LEU A 289 -7.29 3.66 -5.91
N GLN A 290 -7.74 2.43 -6.15
CA GLN A 290 -6.94 1.22 -6.01
C GLN A 290 -5.74 1.21 -6.97
N LYS A 291 -5.92 1.62 -8.24
CA LYS A 291 -4.83 1.81 -9.19
C LYS A 291 -3.84 2.86 -8.69
N LYS A 292 -4.31 4.01 -8.18
CA LYS A 292 -3.43 5.04 -7.60
C LYS A 292 -2.63 4.51 -6.41
N TRP A 293 -3.26 3.78 -5.49
CA TRP A 293 -2.59 3.14 -4.36
C TRP A 293 -1.55 2.10 -4.80
N THR A 294 -1.88 1.31 -5.81
CA THR A 294 -0.95 0.33 -6.39
C THR A 294 0.26 1.02 -7.01
N TYR A 295 0.07 2.10 -7.78
CA TYR A 295 1.18 2.88 -8.33
C TYR A 295 2.05 3.52 -7.25
N ILE A 296 1.47 4.08 -6.20
CA ILE A 296 2.20 4.66 -5.06
C ILE A 296 3.01 3.56 -4.34
N SER A 297 2.41 2.41 -4.11
CA SER A 297 3.04 1.26 -3.45
C SER A 297 4.22 0.71 -4.27
N VAL A 298 4.02 0.49 -5.58
CA VAL A 298 5.08 0.03 -6.49
C VAL A 298 6.18 1.08 -6.64
N GLY A 299 5.81 2.34 -6.79
CA GLY A 299 6.78 3.46 -6.87
C GLY A 299 7.59 3.61 -5.60
N GLY A 300 6.94 3.61 -4.44
CA GLY A 300 7.60 3.65 -3.13
C GLY A 300 8.52 2.45 -2.89
N GLY A 301 8.05 1.26 -3.25
CA GLY A 301 8.83 0.03 -3.19
C GLY A 301 10.08 0.07 -4.07
N SER A 302 9.93 0.52 -5.29
CA SER A 302 11.05 0.69 -6.22
C SER A 302 12.10 1.67 -5.68
N LEU A 303 11.65 2.77 -5.07
CA LEU A 303 12.52 3.77 -4.47
C LEU A 303 13.30 3.20 -3.28
N ILE A 304 12.65 2.40 -2.42
CA ILE A 304 13.31 1.71 -1.30
C ILE A 304 14.36 0.72 -1.81
N ILE A 305 14.03 -0.08 -2.84
CA ILE A 305 14.99 -1.02 -3.45
C ILE A 305 16.19 -0.25 -4.04
N CYS A 306 15.95 0.84 -4.77
CA CYS A 306 17.03 1.67 -5.31
C CYS A 306 17.91 2.26 -4.20
N ALA A 307 17.34 2.74 -3.10
CA ALA A 307 18.08 3.25 -1.96
C ALA A 307 18.93 2.15 -1.30
N LEU A 308 18.39 0.95 -1.10
CA LEU A 308 19.12 -0.20 -0.57
C LEU A 308 20.28 -0.60 -1.49
N LEU A 309 20.06 -0.66 -2.81
CA LEU A 309 21.10 -0.94 -3.79
C LEU A 309 22.20 0.13 -3.77
N PHE A 310 21.85 1.40 -3.66
CA PHE A 310 22.80 2.50 -3.56
C PHE A 310 23.67 2.39 -2.30
N VAL A 311 23.07 2.17 -1.14
CA VAL A 311 23.80 1.95 0.12
C VAL A 311 24.70 0.71 0.03
N PHE A 312 24.18 -0.38 -0.54
CA PHE A 312 24.96 -1.59 -0.72
C PHE A 312 26.14 -1.39 -1.67
N PHE A 313 25.94 -0.69 -2.78
CA PHE A 313 27.02 -0.37 -3.72
C PHE A 313 28.10 0.52 -3.07
N GLY A 314 27.68 1.51 -2.28
CA GLY A 314 28.58 2.34 -1.48
C GLY A 314 29.40 1.51 -0.49
N TYR A 315 28.74 0.64 0.27
CA TYR A 315 29.40 -0.28 1.21
C TYR A 315 30.35 -1.26 0.49
N TYR A 316 29.93 -1.82 -0.64
CA TYR A 316 30.77 -2.70 -1.45
C TYR A 316 32.04 -1.99 -1.92
N ARG A 317 31.92 -0.75 -2.42
CA ARG A 317 33.03 0.07 -2.88
C ARG A 317 33.98 0.41 -1.73
N LEU A 318 33.44 0.79 -0.58
CA LEU A 318 34.21 1.09 0.64
C LEU A 318 34.97 -0.16 1.12
N THR A 319 34.32 -1.29 1.23
CA THR A 319 34.94 -2.57 1.64
C THR A 319 36.06 -2.97 0.67
N LYS A 320 35.88 -2.79 -0.64
CA LYS A 320 36.88 -3.08 -1.64
C LYS A 320 38.13 -2.17 -1.49
N MET A 321 37.91 -0.89 -1.20
CA MET A 321 39.02 0.06 -0.93
C MET A 321 39.79 -0.32 0.34
N HIS A 322 39.09 -0.60 1.45
CA HIS A 322 39.72 -1.05 2.69
C HIS A 322 40.52 -2.34 2.54
N MET A 323 39.97 -3.33 1.82
CA MET A 323 40.72 -4.57 1.53
C MET A 323 41.97 -4.35 0.72
N LYS A 324 41.96 -3.39 -0.23
CA LYS A 324 43.15 -3.04 -1.00
C LYS A 324 44.19 -2.34 -0.11
N ALA A 325 43.78 -1.35 0.68
CA ALA A 325 44.66 -0.65 1.61
C ALA A 325 45.29 -1.62 2.64
N LEU A 326 44.53 -2.57 3.17
CA LEU A 326 45.03 -3.59 4.08
C LEU A 326 46.06 -4.52 3.40
N GLU A 327 45.83 -4.90 2.13
CA GLU A 327 46.77 -5.73 1.37
C GLU A 327 48.05 -4.98 1.11
N ASP A 328 47.99 -3.68 0.75
CA ASP A 328 49.17 -2.83 0.51
C ASP A 328 49.94 -2.60 1.83
N ALA A 329 49.25 -2.32 2.94
CA ALA A 329 49.87 -2.21 4.26
C ALA A 329 50.57 -3.51 4.70
N ARG A 330 49.95 -4.67 4.44
CA ARG A 330 50.59 -5.98 4.73
C ARG A 330 51.83 -6.19 3.91
N LYS A 331 51.82 -5.89 2.60
CA LYS A 331 53.02 -6.01 1.76
C LYS A 331 54.18 -5.13 2.24
N THR A 332 53.85 -3.89 2.62
CA THR A 332 54.85 -2.95 3.16
C THR A 332 55.44 -3.46 4.47
N ALA A 333 54.60 -3.98 5.39
CA ALA A 333 55.07 -4.57 6.64
C ALA A 333 55.94 -5.81 6.43
N GLU A 334 55.56 -6.68 5.48
CA GLU A 334 56.34 -7.88 5.13
C GLU A 334 57.72 -7.53 4.53
N GLN A 335 57.75 -6.50 3.65
CA GLN A 335 59.01 -5.96 3.11
C GLN A 335 59.91 -5.34 4.21
N ALA A 336 59.33 -4.56 5.11
CA ALA A 336 60.05 -3.99 6.24
C ALA A 336 60.60 -5.06 7.17
N MET A 337 59.85 -6.11 7.44
CA MET A 337 60.27 -7.26 8.26
C MET A 337 61.47 -7.97 7.61
N LEU A 338 61.36 -8.29 6.30
CA LEU A 338 62.47 -8.94 5.56
C LEU A 338 63.74 -8.06 5.52
N SER A 339 63.59 -6.73 5.39
CA SER A 339 64.71 -5.77 5.43
C SER A 339 65.37 -5.75 6.82
N ALA A 340 64.55 -5.73 7.89
CA ALA A 340 65.05 -5.78 9.27
C ALA A 340 65.75 -7.10 9.58
N GLU A 341 65.22 -8.25 9.14
CA GLU A 341 65.89 -9.55 9.29
C GLU A 341 67.23 -9.61 8.57
N ARG A 342 67.27 -9.09 7.32
CA ARG A 342 68.56 -9.01 6.57
C ARG A 342 69.54 -8.16 7.30
N SER A 343 69.14 -6.97 7.78
CA SER A 343 70.06 -6.06 8.52
C SER A 343 70.60 -6.72 9.81
N ASN A 344 69.68 -7.40 10.53
CA ASN A 344 70.03 -8.10 11.78
C ASN A 344 70.99 -9.28 11.54
N ARG A 345 70.75 -10.03 10.46
CA ARG A 345 71.67 -11.11 10.05
C ARG A 345 73.07 -10.60 9.70
N VAL A 346 73.14 -9.55 8.87
CA VAL A 346 74.46 -8.91 8.50
C VAL A 346 75.14 -8.40 9.76
N LYS A 347 74.46 -7.77 10.69
CA LYS A 347 74.97 -7.33 11.96
C LYS A 347 75.50 -8.47 12.83
N SER A 348 74.84 -9.60 12.87
CA SER A 348 75.22 -10.79 13.64
C SER A 348 76.48 -11.46 13.02
N GLU A 349 76.50 -11.61 11.68
CA GLU A 349 77.66 -12.16 10.93
C GLU A 349 78.85 -11.26 11.12
N PHE A 350 78.71 -9.94 11.05
CA PHE A 350 79.78 -8.98 11.31
C PHE A 350 80.40 -9.12 12.72
N LEU A 351 79.51 -9.17 13.77
CA LEU A 351 80.00 -9.35 15.15
C LEU A 351 80.69 -10.70 15.37
N SER A 352 80.21 -11.78 14.73
CA SER A 352 80.80 -13.09 14.82
C SER A 352 82.22 -13.10 14.19
N ASN A 353 82.36 -12.55 12.98
CA ASN A 353 83.63 -12.48 12.28
C ASN A 353 84.62 -11.58 13.05
N MET A 354 84.21 -10.41 13.53
CA MET A 354 85.02 -9.53 14.34
C MET A 354 85.50 -10.18 15.64
N SER A 355 84.65 -10.96 16.31
CA SER A 355 85.06 -11.73 17.52
C SER A 355 86.18 -12.74 17.20
N HIS A 356 86.05 -13.43 16.05
CA HIS A 356 87.06 -14.35 15.58
C HIS A 356 88.44 -13.64 15.28
N ASP A 357 88.37 -12.53 14.50
CA ASP A 357 89.55 -11.82 14.08
C ASP A 357 90.24 -11.07 15.21
N ILE A 358 89.61 -10.66 16.27
CA ILE A 358 90.16 -10.14 17.51
C ILE A 358 90.82 -11.29 18.34
N ARG A 359 90.16 -12.47 18.41
CA ARG A 359 90.68 -13.58 19.21
C ARG A 359 92.01 -14.13 18.72
N THR A 360 92.21 -14.20 17.41
CA THR A 360 93.46 -14.75 16.79
C THR A 360 94.71 -13.99 17.19
N PRO A 361 94.81 -12.69 16.99
CA PRO A 361 96.01 -11.92 17.45
C PRO A 361 96.17 -11.87 18.96
N MET A 362 95.03 -11.82 19.71
CA MET A 362 95.07 -11.92 21.19
C MET A 362 95.68 -13.23 21.70
N ASN A 363 95.23 -14.37 21.15
CA ASN A 363 95.86 -15.65 21.47
C ASN A 363 97.34 -15.75 21.09
N GLY A 364 97.67 -15.12 19.96
CA GLY A 364 99.11 -14.97 19.53
C GLY A 364 99.91 -14.19 20.54
N ILE A 365 99.38 -13.05 21.03
CA ILE A 365 100.04 -12.22 22.03
C ILE A 365 100.22 -13.05 23.32
N MET A 366 99.18 -13.63 23.83
CA MET A 366 99.22 -14.44 25.06
C MET A 366 100.14 -15.61 24.98
N GLY A 367 100.10 -16.36 23.87
CA GLY A 367 100.99 -17.49 23.64
C GLY A 367 102.47 -17.11 23.59
N MET A 368 102.81 -16.03 22.85
CA MET A 368 104.20 -15.54 22.77
C MET A 368 104.70 -14.93 24.11
N THR A 369 103.80 -14.31 24.88
CA THR A 369 104.12 -13.81 26.23
C THR A 369 104.47 -14.98 27.15
N SER A 370 103.65 -16.03 27.15
CA SER A 370 103.92 -17.25 27.95
C SER A 370 105.23 -17.89 27.59
N ILE A 371 105.57 -17.99 26.29
CA ILE A 371 106.84 -18.52 25.81
C ILE A 371 108.01 -17.62 26.23
N ALA A 372 107.87 -16.30 26.15
CA ALA A 372 108.91 -15.35 26.56
C ALA A 372 109.22 -15.45 28.05
N ILE A 373 108.19 -15.57 28.93
CA ILE A 373 108.30 -15.77 30.37
C ILE A 373 109.01 -17.09 30.70
N GLY A 374 108.71 -18.19 30.01
CA GLY A 374 109.33 -19.51 30.22
C GLY A 374 110.71 -19.65 29.61
N SER A 375 111.26 -18.60 28.92
CA SER A 375 112.54 -18.63 28.23
C SER A 375 113.41 -17.46 28.62
N LEU A 376 113.31 -16.93 29.81
CA LEU A 376 114.06 -15.76 30.27
C LEU A 376 115.56 -15.91 30.24
N ASP A 377 116.08 -17.14 30.32
CA ASP A 377 117.53 -17.47 30.23
C ASP A 377 118.07 -17.45 28.78
N ASN A 378 117.20 -17.23 27.74
CA ASN A 378 117.56 -17.19 26.36
C ASN A 378 117.18 -15.84 25.73
N PRO A 379 118.06 -14.81 25.76
CA PRO A 379 117.72 -13.45 25.31
C PRO A 379 117.35 -13.36 23.81
N SER A 380 117.82 -14.25 22.94
CA SER A 380 117.48 -14.27 21.53
C SER A 380 116.03 -14.75 21.32
N ARG A 381 115.55 -15.71 22.11
CA ARG A 381 114.20 -16.24 22.06
C ARG A 381 113.20 -15.24 22.62
N VAL A 382 113.52 -14.59 23.73
CA VAL A 382 112.71 -13.55 24.33
C VAL A 382 112.54 -12.37 23.31
N ARG A 383 113.63 -11.94 22.64
CA ARG A 383 113.59 -10.89 21.60
C ARG A 383 112.71 -11.28 20.42
N SER A 384 112.75 -12.54 19.99
CA SER A 384 111.84 -13.07 18.93
C SER A 384 110.43 -13.02 19.32
N CYS A 385 110.10 -13.45 20.57
CA CYS A 385 108.71 -13.41 21.10
C CYS A 385 108.21 -11.98 21.20
N LEU A 386 109.01 -11.03 21.75
CA LEU A 386 108.62 -9.60 21.83
C LEU A 386 108.34 -8.98 20.47
N LYS A 387 109.14 -9.34 19.43
CA LYS A 387 108.88 -8.88 18.07
C LYS A 387 107.55 -9.39 17.53
N LYS A 388 107.21 -10.64 17.77
CA LYS A 388 105.92 -11.24 17.34
C LYS A 388 104.76 -10.64 18.11
N ILE A 389 104.86 -10.40 19.43
CA ILE A 389 103.89 -9.68 20.24
C ILE A 389 103.57 -8.29 19.66
N HIS A 390 104.69 -7.55 19.35
CA HIS A 390 104.57 -6.19 18.77
C HIS A 390 103.81 -6.20 17.46
N VAL A 391 104.09 -7.18 16.56
CA VAL A 391 103.40 -7.33 15.27
C VAL A 391 101.89 -7.65 15.49
N SER A 392 101.62 -8.60 16.34
CA SER A 392 100.20 -9.00 16.67
C SER A 392 99.45 -7.87 17.33
N SER A 393 100.09 -7.10 18.23
CA SER A 393 99.41 -5.93 18.87
C SER A 393 99.12 -4.82 17.87
N ARG A 394 100.05 -4.56 16.93
CA ARG A 394 99.83 -3.57 15.86
C ARG A 394 98.68 -4.02 14.94
N HIS A 395 98.61 -5.31 14.61
CA HIS A 395 97.51 -5.88 13.82
C HIS A 395 96.15 -5.76 14.55
N LEU A 396 96.13 -6.06 15.85
CA LEU A 396 94.93 -5.92 16.70
C LEU A 396 94.47 -4.45 16.75
N LEU A 397 95.38 -3.49 16.89
CA LEU A 397 95.05 -2.09 16.89
C LEU A 397 94.47 -1.63 15.54
N GLY A 398 95.02 -2.14 14.42
CA GLY A 398 94.41 -1.91 13.09
C GLY A 398 92.98 -2.42 12.98
N LEU A 399 92.72 -3.65 13.37
CA LEU A 399 91.40 -4.23 13.39
C LEU A 399 90.36 -3.43 14.26
N ILE A 400 90.84 -2.92 15.42
CA ILE A 400 89.97 -2.07 16.28
C ILE A 400 89.65 -0.76 15.60
N ASN A 401 90.66 -0.12 14.95
CA ASN A 401 90.45 1.12 14.21
C ASN A 401 89.54 0.93 12.99
N ASP A 402 89.68 -0.16 12.24
CA ASP A 402 88.81 -0.53 11.11
C ASP A 402 87.39 -0.72 11.58
N MET A 403 87.20 -1.38 12.77
CA MET A 403 85.87 -1.59 13.41
C MET A 403 85.25 -0.25 13.83
N LEU A 404 86.00 0.65 14.41
CA LEU A 404 85.49 1.99 14.81
C LEU A 404 85.13 2.83 13.58
N ASP A 405 85.90 2.73 12.49
CA ASP A 405 85.56 3.45 11.27
C ASP A 405 84.34 2.88 10.57
N MET A 406 84.15 1.53 10.53
CA MET A 406 82.92 0.91 10.07
C MET A 406 81.69 1.29 10.94
N SER A 407 81.86 1.44 12.27
CA SER A 407 80.81 1.92 13.16
C SER A 407 80.47 3.40 12.87
N LYS A 408 81.38 4.24 12.54
CA LYS A 408 81.16 5.62 12.13
C LYS A 408 80.44 5.70 10.79
N ILE A 409 80.76 4.86 9.82
CA ILE A 409 80.14 4.75 8.54
C ILE A 409 78.63 4.30 8.75
N GLY A 410 78.42 3.23 9.54
CA GLY A 410 77.08 2.68 9.80
C GLY A 410 76.18 3.64 10.53
N ASN A 411 76.71 4.57 11.31
CA ASN A 411 75.94 5.60 12.04
C ASN A 411 75.85 6.94 11.28
N GLY A 412 76.37 7.01 10.04
CA GLY A 412 76.36 8.25 9.24
C GLY A 412 77.27 9.38 9.81
N LYS A 413 78.20 9.05 10.69
CA LYS A 413 79.10 10.00 11.38
C LYS A 413 80.49 10.11 10.68
N LEU A 414 80.58 9.55 9.48
CA LEU A 414 81.83 9.72 8.74
C LEU A 414 81.97 11.16 8.21
N ILE A 415 82.99 11.90 8.67
CA ILE A 415 83.27 13.23 8.18
C ILE A 415 84.39 13.04 7.17
N LEU A 416 84.16 13.34 5.90
CA LEU A 416 85.17 13.39 4.84
C LEU A 416 85.91 14.69 4.98
N ASN A 417 87.25 14.60 5.21
CA ASN A 417 88.10 15.75 5.15
C ASN A 417 88.57 15.96 3.70
N MET A 418 88.10 17.00 3.07
CA MET A 418 88.41 17.32 1.65
C MET A 418 89.63 18.18 1.61
N GLU A 419 90.78 17.56 1.43
CA GLU A 419 92.05 18.27 1.20
C GLU A 419 92.43 18.13 -0.26
N PRO A 420 92.98 19.20 -0.89
CA PRO A 420 93.51 19.07 -2.25
C PRO A 420 94.73 18.15 -2.26
N LEU A 421 94.58 17.00 -2.85
CA LEU A 421 95.66 16.01 -3.03
C LEU A 421 96.15 16.06 -4.46
N CYS A 422 97.51 16.19 -4.62
CA CYS A 422 98.11 16.07 -5.91
C CYS A 422 98.19 14.58 -6.30
N ILE A 423 97.52 14.21 -7.38
CA ILE A 423 97.43 12.81 -7.87
C ILE A 423 98.82 12.21 -8.11
N ARG A 424 99.81 13.04 -8.40
CA ARG A 424 101.23 12.63 -8.63
C ARG A 424 101.89 12.06 -7.36
N ASP A 425 101.41 12.47 -6.18
CA ASP A 425 101.93 12.02 -4.88
C ASP A 425 101.37 10.68 -4.41
N ILE A 426 100.29 10.23 -5.01
CA ILE A 426 99.58 9.00 -4.65
C ILE A 426 99.89 7.83 -5.59
N MET A 427 100.24 8.12 -6.85
CA MET A 427 100.58 7.10 -7.83
C MET A 427 102.04 6.83 -7.85
N PRO A 428 102.60 5.69 -7.43
CA PRO A 428 103.95 5.26 -7.75
C PRO A 428 104.01 5.01 -9.26
N LEU A 429 104.88 5.75 -9.93
CA LEU A 429 105.19 5.60 -11.35
C LEU A 429 105.60 4.14 -11.66
N GLN A 430 104.65 3.35 -12.15
CA GLN A 430 104.98 2.18 -12.98
C GLN A 430 104.59 2.48 -14.44
N PRO A 431 105.45 2.33 -15.41
CA PRO A 431 105.09 2.53 -16.80
C PRO A 431 104.32 1.29 -17.32
N THR A 432 103.06 1.40 -17.47
CA THR A 432 102.27 0.46 -18.28
C THR A 432 101.55 1.22 -19.39
N PRO A 433 101.57 0.72 -20.65
CA PRO A 433 101.04 1.44 -21.81
C PRO A 433 99.55 1.62 -21.77
N CYS A 434 99.09 2.84 -22.20
CA CYS A 434 97.71 3.17 -22.44
C CYS A 434 97.12 2.28 -23.52
N VAL A 435 96.07 1.52 -23.19
CA VAL A 435 95.12 0.97 -24.15
C VAL A 435 93.94 1.93 -24.23
N LEU A 436 93.80 2.60 -25.37
CA LEU A 436 92.59 3.40 -25.72
C LEU A 436 91.42 2.47 -25.84
N LEU A 437 90.47 2.63 -24.96
CA LEU A 437 89.11 2.07 -25.12
C LEU A 437 88.24 3.08 -25.86
N GLU A 438 87.91 2.78 -27.10
CA GLU A 438 86.89 3.48 -27.88
C GLU A 438 85.50 3.38 -27.15
N SER A 439 84.90 4.53 -27.06
CA SER A 439 83.50 4.66 -26.50
C SER A 439 82.45 4.29 -27.56
N GLU A 440 81.75 3.24 -27.36
CA GLU A 440 80.48 3.05 -28.06
C GLU A 440 79.31 3.74 -27.29
N PRO A 441 78.38 4.36 -27.98
CA PRO A 441 77.24 5.02 -27.34
C PRO A 441 76.18 3.99 -26.99
N PHE A 442 75.62 4.10 -25.79
CA PHE A 442 74.41 3.39 -25.32
C PHE A 442 73.22 3.84 -26.10
N PRO A 443 72.22 2.89 -26.37
CA PRO A 443 70.91 3.18 -26.90
C PRO A 443 69.95 3.71 -25.83
#